data_125333b91efa1980d52f8059c80b9342
#
_entry.id   125333b91efa1980d52f8059c80b9342
#
_cell.length_a   1.000
_cell.length_b   1.000
_cell.length_c   1.000
_cell.angle_alpha   90.00
_cell.angle_beta   90.00
_cell.angle_gamma   90.00
#
_symmetry.space_group_name_H-M   'P 1'
#
loop_
_entity.id
_entity.type
_entity.pdbx_description
1 polymer ?
#
loop_
_entity_poly.entity_id
_entity_poly.type
_entity_poly.pdbx_seq_one_letter_code
_entity_poly.pdbx_strand_id
1 'polypeptide(L)'
;MISVSAYLPNPNSLFHRYIHIGSFFNPAQPYTISEVVGYRTKEEMIQAGSTDPFLNSALGHNYEELAYVVFDNNYTKATTLIKEYLKEIGIYTLGRFGEWHYYNMDVCIKKAIDLARLINKD
;
A
#
# COMPACT_ATOMS: atom_id res chain seq x y z
N MET A 1 -17.96 -3.23 -16.91
CA MET A 1 -17.39 -3.08 -15.54
C MET A 1 -15.99 -2.49 -15.72
N ILE A 2 -15.77 -1.26 -15.29
CA ILE A 2 -14.45 -0.62 -15.40
C ILE A 2 -13.56 -1.24 -14.30
N SER A 3 -12.43 -1.82 -14.70
CA SER A 3 -11.46 -2.34 -13.72
C SER A 3 -10.89 -1.15 -12.94
N VAL A 4 -10.92 -1.25 -11.61
CA VAL A 4 -10.35 -0.21 -10.73
C VAL A 4 -8.83 -0.20 -10.80
N SER A 5 -8.21 -1.31 -11.17
CA SER A 5 -6.76 -1.44 -11.28
C SER A 5 -6.39 -2.22 -12.54
N ALA A 6 -5.39 -1.75 -13.24
CA ALA A 6 -4.81 -2.40 -14.41
C ALA A 6 -3.30 -2.54 -14.24
N TYR A 7 -2.80 -3.76 -14.43
CA TYR A 7 -1.37 -4.03 -14.51
C TYR A 7 -0.89 -3.93 -15.95
N LEU A 8 0.29 -3.37 -16.14
CA LEU A 8 0.90 -3.17 -17.45
C LEU A 8 2.04 -4.17 -17.65
N PRO A 9 1.86 -5.20 -18.47
CA PRO A 9 2.91 -6.19 -18.72
C PRO A 9 3.98 -5.70 -19.72
N ASN A 10 3.99 -4.40 -20.07
CA ASN A 10 4.93 -3.85 -21.03
C ASN A 10 6.27 -3.52 -20.35
N PRO A 11 7.37 -4.23 -20.66
CA PRO A 11 8.68 -3.99 -20.05
C PRO A 11 9.29 -2.63 -20.41
N ASN A 12 8.78 -1.96 -21.45
CA ASN A 12 9.23 -0.64 -21.87
C ASN A 12 8.46 0.50 -21.19
N SER A 13 7.39 0.19 -20.45
CA SER A 13 6.69 1.19 -19.64
C SER A 13 7.37 1.38 -18.30
N LEU A 14 7.55 2.63 -17.88
CA LEU A 14 8.01 2.93 -16.53
C LEU A 14 6.97 2.51 -15.49
N PHE A 15 5.69 2.71 -15.81
CA PHE A 15 4.58 2.37 -14.92
C PHE A 15 4.22 0.90 -15.05
N HIS A 16 4.08 0.21 -13.92
CA HIS A 16 3.68 -1.20 -13.90
C HIS A 16 2.20 -1.39 -13.56
N ARG A 17 1.57 -0.37 -12.94
CA ARG A 17 0.16 -0.42 -12.54
C ARG A 17 -0.49 0.95 -12.61
N TYR A 18 -1.75 0.97 -13.05
CA TYR A 18 -2.69 2.09 -12.88
C TYR A 18 -3.77 1.73 -11.89
N ILE A 19 -4.13 2.66 -11.03
CA ILE A 19 -5.30 2.57 -10.15
C ILE A 19 -6.23 3.73 -10.47
N HIS A 20 -7.38 3.44 -11.04
CA HIS A 20 -8.37 4.43 -11.44
C HIS A 20 -9.17 4.92 -10.23
N ILE A 21 -8.48 5.63 -9.32
CA ILE A 21 -9.05 6.11 -8.05
C ILE A 21 -10.25 7.02 -8.29
N GLY A 22 -10.28 7.76 -9.38
CA GLY A 22 -11.37 8.64 -9.75
C GLY A 22 -12.70 7.93 -9.96
N SER A 23 -12.69 6.62 -10.22
CA SER A 23 -13.92 5.82 -10.37
C SER A 23 -14.70 5.65 -9.07
N PHE A 24 -14.08 5.90 -7.91
CA PHE A 24 -14.76 5.87 -6.61
C PHE A 24 -15.52 7.17 -6.27
N PHE A 25 -15.31 8.24 -7.04
CA PHE A 25 -16.03 9.50 -6.83
C PHE A 25 -17.43 9.45 -7.45
N ASN A 26 -18.33 10.25 -6.92
CA ASN A 26 -19.66 10.43 -7.49
C ASN A 26 -19.93 11.94 -7.69
N PRO A 27 -19.94 12.45 -8.92
CA PRO A 27 -19.67 11.75 -10.19
C PRO A 27 -18.21 11.32 -10.32
N ALA A 28 -17.95 10.29 -11.16
CA ALA A 28 -16.60 9.80 -11.42
C ALA A 28 -15.68 10.91 -11.96
N GLN A 29 -14.42 10.89 -11.52
CA GLN A 29 -13.40 11.86 -11.89
C GLN A 29 -12.26 11.19 -12.67
N PRO A 30 -11.55 11.91 -13.54
CA PRO A 30 -10.47 11.35 -14.35
C PRO A 30 -9.13 11.23 -13.60
N TYR A 31 -9.16 10.73 -12.36
CA TYR A 31 -7.95 10.57 -11.55
C TYR A 31 -7.44 9.14 -11.57
N THR A 32 -6.13 9.02 -11.83
CA THR A 32 -5.42 7.75 -11.85
C THR A 32 -4.13 7.87 -11.05
N ILE A 33 -3.85 6.89 -10.20
CA ILE A 33 -2.55 6.71 -9.57
C ILE A 33 -1.74 5.79 -10.47
N SER A 34 -0.55 6.22 -10.87
CA SER A 34 0.41 5.44 -11.65
C SER A 34 1.55 5.02 -10.75
N GLU A 35 1.84 3.73 -10.68
CA GLU A 35 2.85 3.19 -9.78
C GLU A 35 4.09 2.69 -10.52
N VAL A 36 5.24 2.95 -9.89
CA VAL A 36 6.57 2.54 -10.34
C VAL A 36 7.24 1.74 -9.24
N VAL A 37 7.96 0.69 -9.59
CA VAL A 37 8.82 -0.06 -8.66
C VAL A 37 10.23 0.55 -8.64
N GLY A 38 10.76 0.72 -7.44
CA GLY A 38 12.05 1.34 -7.21
C GLY A 38 12.00 2.87 -7.24
N TYR A 39 13.10 3.48 -6.81
CA TYR A 39 13.21 4.94 -6.78
C TYR A 39 13.25 5.53 -8.19
N ARG A 40 12.46 6.58 -8.38
CA ARG A 40 12.50 7.46 -9.56
C ARG A 40 12.33 8.90 -9.10
N THR A 41 12.99 9.81 -9.79
CA THR A 41 12.79 11.23 -9.52
C THR A 41 11.41 11.68 -10.00
N LYS A 42 10.95 12.78 -9.44
CA LYS A 42 9.70 13.39 -9.87
C LYS A 42 9.72 13.74 -11.37
N GLU A 43 10.86 14.26 -11.84
CA GLU A 43 11.09 14.66 -13.23
C GLU A 43 10.99 13.47 -14.18
N GLU A 44 11.60 12.32 -13.83
CA GLU A 44 11.51 11.08 -14.61
C GLU A 44 10.07 10.57 -14.70
N MET A 45 9.31 10.63 -13.60
CA MET A 45 7.92 10.20 -13.59
C MET A 45 7.01 11.12 -14.39
N ILE A 46 7.21 12.45 -14.31
CA ILE A 46 6.46 13.41 -15.13
C ILE A 46 6.78 13.22 -16.61
N GLN A 47 8.05 13.06 -16.94
CA GLN A 47 8.49 12.82 -18.34
C GLN A 47 7.85 11.54 -18.90
N ALA A 48 7.88 10.43 -18.15
CA ALA A 48 7.25 9.18 -18.57
C ALA A 48 5.74 9.33 -18.72
N GLY A 49 5.09 10.03 -17.80
CA GLY A 49 3.65 10.28 -17.84
C GLY A 49 3.23 11.18 -19.02
N SER A 50 4.08 12.11 -19.44
CA SER A 50 3.79 12.99 -20.59
C SER A 50 3.76 12.26 -21.92
N THR A 51 4.41 11.11 -22.02
CA THR A 51 4.42 10.24 -23.22
C THR A 51 3.48 9.06 -23.13
N ASP A 52 2.85 8.87 -21.97
CA ASP A 52 1.93 7.77 -21.72
C ASP A 52 0.55 8.07 -22.35
N PRO A 53 -0.03 7.15 -23.15
CA PRO A 53 -1.28 7.42 -23.87
C PRO A 53 -2.52 7.53 -22.97
N PHE A 54 -2.42 7.13 -21.70
CA PHE A 54 -3.52 7.13 -20.74
C PHE A 54 -3.44 8.25 -19.69
N LEU A 55 -2.34 9.02 -19.68
CA LEU A 55 -2.09 10.10 -18.72
C LEU A 55 -2.01 11.45 -19.43
N ASN A 56 -2.58 12.49 -18.82
CA ASN A 56 -2.57 13.85 -19.37
C ASN A 56 -1.62 14.78 -18.62
N SER A 57 -1.69 14.78 -17.28
CA SER A 57 -0.91 15.66 -16.44
C SER A 57 -0.69 15.06 -15.06
N ALA A 58 0.47 15.34 -14.47
CA ALA A 58 0.76 14.97 -13.10
C ALA A 58 0.16 15.99 -12.12
N LEU A 59 -0.62 15.52 -11.16
CA LEU A 59 -1.20 16.32 -10.09
C LEU A 59 -0.36 16.29 -8.81
N GLY A 60 0.38 15.20 -8.60
CA GLY A 60 1.21 15.00 -7.42
C GLY A 60 2.20 13.87 -7.61
N HIS A 61 3.13 13.76 -6.67
CA HIS A 61 4.14 12.71 -6.60
C HIS A 61 4.39 12.37 -5.14
N ASN A 62 4.52 11.07 -4.86
CA ASN A 62 4.93 10.56 -3.55
C ASN A 62 5.92 9.41 -3.72
N TYR A 63 6.80 9.23 -2.73
CA TYR A 63 7.72 8.10 -2.63
C TYR A 63 7.60 7.46 -1.26
N GLU A 64 7.43 6.15 -1.24
CA GLU A 64 7.34 5.35 -0.03
C GLU A 64 8.44 4.29 -0.05
N GLU A 65 9.43 4.45 0.83
CA GLU A 65 10.54 3.51 0.95
C GLU A 65 10.07 2.14 1.47
N LEU A 66 9.14 2.15 2.43
CA LEU A 66 8.59 0.94 3.05
C LEU A 66 7.18 0.64 2.54
N ALA A 67 7.02 0.50 1.23
CA ALA A 67 5.71 0.31 0.62
C ALA A 67 5.05 -1.04 0.95
N TYR A 68 5.86 -2.09 1.18
CA TYR A 68 5.37 -3.45 1.41
C TYR A 68 6.15 -4.18 2.49
N VAL A 69 5.42 -5.04 3.23
CA VAL A 69 6.02 -6.04 4.13
C VAL A 69 6.71 -7.11 3.28
N VAL A 70 7.96 -7.41 3.59
CA VAL A 70 8.74 -8.46 2.93
C VAL A 70 8.86 -9.66 3.88
N PHE A 71 8.55 -10.85 3.35
CA PHE A 71 8.71 -12.11 4.07
C PHE A 71 10.05 -12.73 3.68
N ASP A 72 10.98 -12.73 4.61
CA ASP A 72 12.27 -13.41 4.48
C ASP A 72 12.32 -14.69 5.32
N ASN A 73 13.46 -15.39 5.28
CA ASN A 73 13.64 -16.64 6.02
C ASN A 73 13.59 -16.47 7.55
N ASN A 74 13.79 -15.26 8.05
CA ASN A 74 13.76 -14.94 9.48
C ASN A 74 12.41 -14.38 9.94
N TYR A 75 11.51 -14.11 9.01
CA TYR A 75 10.25 -13.41 9.25
C TYR A 75 9.50 -13.95 10.46
N THR A 76 9.16 -15.24 10.48
CA THR A 76 8.35 -15.84 11.54
C THR A 76 9.06 -15.73 12.90
N LYS A 77 10.34 -16.05 12.95
CA LYS A 77 11.12 -15.99 14.19
C LYS A 77 11.23 -14.57 14.73
N ALA A 78 11.57 -13.62 13.87
CA ALA A 78 11.75 -12.22 14.26
C ALA A 78 10.44 -11.58 14.71
N THR A 79 9.36 -11.75 13.92
CA THR A 79 8.06 -11.17 14.26
C THR A 79 7.45 -11.76 15.52
N THR A 80 7.59 -13.08 15.75
CA THR A 80 7.12 -13.72 16.98
C THR A 80 7.86 -13.14 18.19
N LEU A 81 9.19 -13.13 18.17
CA LEU A 81 10.01 -12.63 19.28
C LEU A 81 9.69 -11.15 19.61
N ILE A 82 9.59 -10.31 18.59
CA ILE A 82 9.27 -8.88 18.77
C ILE A 82 7.87 -8.70 19.38
N LYS A 83 6.87 -9.42 18.88
CA LYS A 83 5.49 -9.32 19.37
C LYS A 83 5.35 -9.82 20.81
N GLU A 84 6.01 -10.91 21.16
CA GLU A 84 6.05 -11.42 22.53
C GLU A 84 6.66 -10.40 23.48
N TYR A 85 7.84 -9.86 23.14
CA TYR A 85 8.50 -8.82 23.94
C TYR A 85 7.62 -7.57 24.11
N LEU A 86 7.04 -7.05 23.02
CA LEU A 86 6.16 -5.88 23.08
C LEU A 86 4.94 -6.13 23.98
N LYS A 87 4.36 -7.32 23.89
CA LYS A 87 3.24 -7.72 24.74
C LYS A 87 3.62 -7.78 26.23
N GLU A 88 4.81 -8.28 26.57
CA GLU A 88 5.31 -8.34 27.95
C GLU A 88 5.45 -6.95 28.56
N ILE A 89 5.81 -5.93 27.78
CA ILE A 89 5.91 -4.55 28.23
C ILE A 89 4.63 -3.73 28.02
N GLY A 90 3.49 -4.39 27.71
CA GLY A 90 2.19 -3.76 27.60
C GLY A 90 1.94 -3.00 26.28
N ILE A 91 2.75 -3.23 25.26
CA ILE A 91 2.57 -2.62 23.93
C ILE A 91 1.84 -3.60 23.00
N TYR A 92 0.70 -3.18 22.49
CA TYR A 92 -0.07 -3.93 21.50
C TYR A 92 0.26 -3.45 20.11
N THR A 93 0.54 -4.40 19.20
CA THR A 93 0.76 -4.11 17.78
C THR A 93 -0.53 -4.27 16.98
N LEU A 94 -0.74 -3.40 15.99
CA LEU A 94 -1.94 -3.42 15.18
C LEU A 94 -1.66 -2.96 13.74
N GLY A 95 -2.34 -3.60 12.79
CA GLY A 95 -2.30 -3.23 11.39
C GLY A 95 -1.15 -3.85 10.61
N ARG A 96 -1.12 -3.53 9.31
CA ARG A 96 -0.22 -4.16 8.34
C ARG A 96 1.26 -4.03 8.71
N PHE A 97 1.71 -2.82 9.06
CA PHE A 97 3.09 -2.55 9.43
C PHE A 97 3.36 -2.81 10.91
N GLY A 98 2.40 -2.52 11.81
CA GLY A 98 2.55 -2.78 13.24
C GLY A 98 2.67 -4.27 13.57
N GLU A 99 1.95 -5.12 12.86
CA GLU A 99 2.08 -6.59 12.99
C GLU A 99 3.05 -7.19 11.98
N TRP A 100 3.62 -6.36 11.10
CA TRP A 100 4.51 -6.76 10.00
C TRP A 100 3.93 -7.92 9.20
N HIS A 101 2.68 -7.76 8.72
CA HIS A 101 1.94 -8.79 7.99
C HIS A 101 1.18 -8.22 6.80
N TYR A 102 1.04 -8.99 5.72
CA TYR A 102 0.37 -8.55 4.50
C TYR A 102 -1.15 -8.58 4.64
N TYR A 103 -1.70 -7.70 5.50
CA TYR A 103 -3.13 -7.56 5.69
C TYR A 103 -3.77 -6.60 4.70
N ASN A 104 -4.99 -6.93 4.26
CA ASN A 104 -5.90 -6.00 3.62
C ASN A 104 -6.66 -5.16 4.67
N MET A 105 -7.35 -4.11 4.22
CA MET A 105 -8.06 -3.18 5.12
C MET A 105 -9.10 -3.87 6.00
N ASP A 106 -9.86 -4.83 5.46
CA ASP A 106 -10.88 -5.60 6.18
C ASP A 106 -10.29 -6.36 7.36
N VAL A 107 -9.15 -7.01 7.17
CA VAL A 107 -8.42 -7.73 8.23
C VAL A 107 -7.91 -6.75 9.28
N CYS A 108 -7.34 -5.60 8.87
CA CYS A 108 -6.90 -4.57 9.81
C CYS A 108 -8.05 -4.04 10.68
N ILE A 109 -9.21 -3.76 10.08
CA ILE A 109 -10.41 -3.30 10.79
C ILE A 109 -10.88 -4.37 11.78
N LYS A 110 -10.97 -5.63 11.35
CA LYS A 110 -11.38 -6.72 12.24
C LYS A 110 -10.45 -6.84 13.44
N LYS A 111 -9.13 -6.82 13.22
CA LYS A 111 -8.14 -6.90 14.31
C LYS A 111 -8.22 -5.70 15.26
N ALA A 112 -8.51 -4.50 14.74
CA ALA A 112 -8.72 -3.32 15.57
C ALA A 112 -9.94 -3.48 16.51
N ILE A 113 -11.04 -4.01 15.98
CA ILE A 113 -12.24 -4.31 16.78
C ILE A 113 -11.95 -5.36 17.85
N ASP A 114 -11.24 -6.44 17.47
CA ASP A 114 -10.93 -7.54 18.38
C ASP A 114 -9.98 -7.06 19.51
N LEU A 115 -8.99 -6.23 19.18
CA LEU A 115 -8.07 -5.63 20.16
C LEU A 115 -8.80 -4.66 21.10
N ALA A 116 -9.68 -3.80 20.56
CA ALA A 116 -10.48 -2.90 21.37
C ALA A 116 -11.38 -3.65 22.38
N ARG A 117 -11.98 -4.77 21.94
CA ARG A 117 -12.75 -5.64 22.83
C ARG A 117 -11.90 -6.29 23.91
N LEU A 118 -10.67 -6.66 23.58
CA LEU A 118 -9.73 -7.23 24.55
C LEU A 118 -9.36 -6.21 25.64
N ILE A 119 -9.02 -4.97 25.23
CA ILE A 119 -8.60 -3.90 26.14
C ILE A 119 -9.79 -3.43 27.02
N ASN A 120 -11.00 -3.37 26.47
CA ASN A 120 -12.18 -2.88 27.19
C ASN A 120 -12.92 -3.97 27.99
N LYS A 121 -12.39 -5.18 28.10
CA LYS A 121 -13.00 -6.24 28.92
C LYS A 121 -12.66 -6.15 30.41
N ASP A 122 -11.79 -5.24 30.78
CA ASP A 122 -11.46 -4.86 32.13
C ASP A 122 -12.26 -3.57 32.51
#